data_3c997b6b96304cbfe742f7b0272ab09d
#
_entry.id   3c997b6b96304cbfe742f7b0272ab09d
#
_cell.length_a   1.000
_cell.length_b   1.000
_cell.length_c   1.000
_cell.angle_alpha   90.00
_cell.angle_beta   90.00
_cell.angle_gamma   90.00
#
_symmetry.space_group_name_H-M   'P 1'
#
loop_
_entity.id
_entity.type
_entity.pdbx_description
1 polymer ?
#
loop_
_entity_poly.entity_id
_entity_poly.type
_entity_poly.pdbx_seq_one_letter_code
_entity_poly.pdbx_strand_id
1 'polypeptide(L)' 'MAQRKTAITDDPAPTEDQAPLPGTRDELLALHRETRRRRNAAAHGSPEHVAAIALLGRIEVEVARIERAMDPPLV' A
#
# COMPACT_ATOMS: atom_id res chain seq x y z
N MET A 1 6.10 26.14 -21.91
CA MET A 1 5.97 26.13 -21.53
C MET A 1 5.71 25.35 -20.92
N ALA A 2 5.79 25.35 -20.78
CA ALA A 2 5.55 24.83 -20.17
C ALA A 2 5.28 24.01 -19.59
N GLN A 3 5.30 24.05 -19.68
CA GLN A 3 4.93 23.61 -19.10
C GLN A 3 4.82 22.74 -18.59
N ARG A 4 5.10 22.66 -18.76
CA ARG A 4 5.01 22.18 -18.24
C ARG A 4 4.88 21.56 -17.53
N LYS A 5 5.05 21.47 -17.51
CA LYS A 5 4.99 21.29 -16.68
C LYS A 5 4.59 20.59 -16.17
N THR A 6 4.55 20.64 -16.40
CA THR A 6 4.13 20.23 -15.98
C THR A 6 4.07 19.18 -15.72
N ALA A 7 4.50 19.04 -15.91
CA ALA A 7 4.32 18.17 -15.67
C ALA A 7 4.20 17.62 -14.72
N ILE A 8 4.51 17.88 -14.46
CA ILE A 8 4.42 17.59 -13.54
C ILE A 8 3.61 17.37 -12.91
N THR A 9 3.88 17.92 -12.57
CA THR A 9 2.92 18.09 -11.92
C THR A 9 1.78 17.58 -12.35
N ASP A 10 1.68 17.41 -13.23
CA ASP A 10 0.64 16.69 -13.76
C ASP A 10 0.64 15.28 -13.44
N ASP A 11 1.43 14.90 -12.43
CA ASP A 11 1.42 13.55 -11.97
C ASP A 11 0.03 13.18 -11.53
N PRO A 12 -0.48 12.03 -11.95
CA PRO A 12 -1.76 11.60 -11.44
C PRO A 12 -1.67 11.35 -9.95
N ALA A 13 -2.80 11.36 -9.29
CA ALA A 13 -2.84 10.98 -7.88
C ALA A 13 -2.23 9.60 -7.73
N PRO A 14 -1.54 9.34 -6.61
CA PRO A 14 -0.97 8.00 -6.41
C PRO A 14 -2.05 6.94 -6.49
N THR A 15 -1.74 5.82 -7.08
CA THR A 15 -2.64 4.69 -7.07
C THR A 15 -2.63 4.08 -5.69
N GLU A 16 -3.59 3.20 -5.45
CA GLU A 16 -3.72 2.59 -4.14
C GLU A 16 -2.44 1.90 -3.69
N ASP A 17 -1.75 1.24 -4.60
CA ASP A 17 -0.53 0.53 -4.27
C ASP A 17 0.67 1.46 -4.09
N GLN A 18 0.52 2.75 -4.39
CA GLN A 18 1.57 3.75 -4.23
C GLN A 18 1.26 4.77 -3.16
N ALA A 19 0.07 4.72 -2.57
CA ALA A 19 -0.33 5.68 -1.56
C ALA A 19 0.52 5.53 -0.30
N PRO A 20 0.71 6.60 0.48
CA PRO A 20 1.44 6.49 1.74
C PRO A 20 0.74 5.50 2.67
N LEU A 21 1.53 4.76 3.42
CA LEU A 21 1.01 3.79 4.36
C LEU A 21 0.81 4.43 5.72
N PRO A 22 -0.13 3.90 6.52
CA PRO A 22 -0.29 4.36 7.91
C PRO A 22 1.00 4.16 8.71
N GLY A 23 1.13 4.92 9.78
CA GLY A 23 2.35 4.92 10.57
C GLY A 23 2.40 3.93 11.71
N THR A 24 1.29 3.27 12.05
CA THR A 24 1.27 2.35 13.18
C THR A 24 0.99 0.93 12.72
N ARG A 25 1.48 -0.01 13.50
CA ARG A 25 1.28 -1.43 13.21
C ARG A 25 -0.20 -1.79 13.20
N ASP A 26 -0.97 -1.28 14.17
CA ASP A 26 -2.39 -1.60 14.25
C ASP A 26 -3.14 -1.10 13.03
N GLU A 27 -2.82 0.11 12.59
CA GLU A 27 -3.46 0.66 11.39
C GLU A 27 -3.06 -0.13 10.15
N LEU A 28 -1.80 -0.56 10.08
CA LEU A 28 -1.34 -1.37 8.95
C LEU A 28 -2.06 -2.71 8.92
N LEU A 29 -2.27 -3.33 10.07
CA LEU A 29 -2.98 -4.60 10.12
C LEU A 29 -4.45 -4.43 9.73
N ALA A 30 -5.07 -3.31 10.12
CA ALA A 30 -6.44 -3.02 9.70
C ALA A 30 -6.52 -2.82 8.20
N LEU A 31 -5.57 -2.10 7.63
CA LEU A 31 -5.51 -1.89 6.19
C LEU A 31 -5.26 -3.21 5.46
N HIS A 32 -4.45 -4.08 6.04
CA HIS A 32 -4.17 -5.39 5.46
C HIS A 32 -5.46 -6.20 5.33
N ARG A 33 -6.27 -6.21 6.41
CA ARG A 33 -7.54 -6.94 6.37
C ARG A 33 -8.48 -6.40 5.31
N GLU A 34 -8.57 -5.08 5.22
CA GLU A 34 -9.45 -4.44 4.25
C GLU A 34 -8.97 -4.71 2.82
N THR A 35 -7.66 -4.63 2.60
CA THR A 35 -7.08 -4.85 1.28
C THR A 35 -7.25 -6.30 0.85
N ARG A 36 -7.15 -7.22 1.80
CA ARG A 36 -7.38 -8.64 1.51
C ARG A 36 -8.82 -8.87 1.08
N ARG A 37 -9.79 -8.20 1.73
CA ARG A 37 -11.17 -8.30 1.30
C ARG A 37 -11.35 -7.77 -0.12
N ARG A 38 -10.72 -6.66 -0.44
CA ARG A 38 -10.81 -6.10 -1.78
C ARG A 38 -10.17 -7.02 -2.82
N ARG A 39 -9.03 -7.62 -2.48
CA ARG A 39 -8.42 -8.59 -3.38
C ARG A 39 -9.35 -9.75 -3.67
N ASN A 40 -10.01 -10.27 -2.63
CA ASN A 40 -10.88 -11.43 -2.79
C ASN A 40 -12.15 -11.09 -3.54
N ALA A 41 -12.59 -9.83 -3.49
CA ALA A 41 -13.79 -9.40 -4.19
C ALA A 41 -13.53 -9.01 -5.64
N ALA A 42 -12.28 -8.74 -5.99
CA ALA A 42 -11.94 -8.30 -7.35
C ALA A 42 -11.80 -9.51 -8.27
N ALA A 43 -12.09 -9.28 -9.55
CA ALA A 43 -11.91 -10.33 -10.54
C ALA A 43 -10.43 -10.69 -10.63
N HIS A 44 -10.14 -11.97 -10.68
CA HIS A 44 -8.77 -12.46 -10.73
C HIS A 44 -8.05 -11.85 -11.93
N GLY A 45 -6.89 -11.26 -11.68
CA GLY A 45 -6.08 -10.65 -12.73
C GLY A 45 -6.53 -9.26 -13.15
N SER A 46 -7.63 -8.74 -12.59
CA SER A 46 -8.07 -7.38 -12.90
C SER A 46 -7.09 -6.35 -12.34
N PRO A 47 -7.13 -5.10 -12.82
CA PRO A 47 -6.27 -4.05 -12.24
C PRO A 47 -6.49 -3.90 -10.73
N GLU A 48 -7.71 -4.04 -10.27
CA GLU A 48 -8.01 -3.95 -8.83
C GLU A 48 -7.38 -5.11 -8.07
N HIS A 49 -7.42 -6.29 -8.64
CA HIS A 49 -6.82 -7.48 -8.02
C HIS A 49 -5.31 -7.30 -7.92
N VAL A 50 -4.68 -6.87 -9.01
CA VAL A 50 -3.23 -6.68 -9.04
C VAL A 50 -2.80 -5.59 -8.06
N ALA A 51 -3.55 -4.47 -8.03
CA ALA A 51 -3.23 -3.38 -7.12
C ALA A 51 -3.35 -3.83 -5.66
N ALA A 52 -4.36 -4.62 -5.35
CA ALA A 52 -4.53 -5.11 -3.98
C ALA A 52 -3.38 -6.03 -3.57
N ILE A 53 -2.92 -6.90 -4.47
CA ILE A 53 -1.80 -7.77 -4.18
C ILE A 53 -0.53 -6.95 -3.92
N ALA A 54 -0.28 -5.92 -4.74
CA ALA A 54 0.89 -5.08 -4.56
C ALA A 54 0.82 -4.35 -3.22
N LEU A 55 -0.34 -3.83 -2.86
CA LEU A 55 -0.50 -3.14 -1.59
C LEU A 55 -0.31 -4.08 -0.42
N LEU A 56 -0.83 -5.30 -0.49
CA LEU A 56 -0.63 -6.28 0.58
C LEU A 56 0.86 -6.52 0.80
N GLY A 57 1.64 -6.64 -0.28
CA GLY A 57 3.08 -6.85 -0.16
C GLY A 57 3.77 -5.69 0.55
N ARG A 58 3.39 -4.46 0.19
CA ARG A 58 3.97 -3.27 0.84
C ARG A 58 3.65 -3.24 2.33
N ILE A 59 2.39 -3.56 2.67
CA ILE A 59 1.98 -3.55 4.07
C ILE A 59 2.76 -4.60 4.86
N GLU A 60 2.92 -5.79 4.29
CA GLU A 60 3.62 -6.87 4.97
C GLU A 60 5.08 -6.54 5.23
N VAL A 61 5.74 -5.90 4.26
CA VAL A 61 7.12 -5.46 4.45
C VAL A 61 7.20 -4.41 5.56
N GLU A 62 6.27 -3.47 5.58
CA GLU A 62 6.29 -2.41 6.58
C GLU A 62 6.01 -2.96 7.98
N VAL A 63 5.04 -3.87 8.10
CA VAL A 63 4.75 -4.51 9.39
C VAL A 63 5.98 -5.27 9.89
N ALA A 64 6.63 -6.01 9.01
CA ALA A 64 7.83 -6.75 9.40
C ALA A 64 8.93 -5.82 9.87
N ARG A 65 9.08 -4.66 9.21
CA ARG A 65 10.09 -3.70 9.60
C ARG A 65 9.80 -3.11 10.97
N ILE A 66 8.54 -2.79 11.24
CA ILE A 66 8.14 -2.28 12.54
C ILE A 66 8.39 -3.32 13.63
N GLU A 67 8.02 -4.57 13.36
CA GLU A 67 8.16 -5.62 14.35
C GLU A 67 9.62 -5.90 14.68
N ARG A 68 10.49 -5.82 13.68
CA ARG A 68 11.91 -6.01 13.94
C ARG A 68 12.52 -4.85 14.72
N ALA A 69 11.94 -3.66 14.62
CA ALA A 69 12.43 -2.48 15.33
C ALA A 69 11.89 -2.40 16.76
N MET A 70 10.92 -3.25 17.12
CA MET A 70 10.39 -3.25 18.48
C MET A 70 11.41 -3.79 19.46
N ASP A 71 11.25 -3.40 20.74
CA ASP A 71 12.18 -3.83 21.79
C ASP A 71 11.36 -4.45 22.92
N PRO A 72 11.31 -5.76 23.04
CA PRO A 72 12.00 -6.73 22.16
C PRO A 72 11.24 -6.91 20.84
N PRO A 73 11.94 -7.36 19.80
CA PRO A 73 11.26 -7.63 18.53
C PRO A 73 10.27 -8.77 18.66
N LEU A 74 9.22 -8.69 17.82
CA LEU A 74 8.22 -9.76 17.76
C LEU A 74 8.69 -10.93 16.89
N VAL A 75 9.66 -10.69 16.05
CA VAL A 75 10.18 -11.73 15.17
C VAL A 75 11.68 -11.75 15.25
#